data_ab70f6ea23ced7a7c843f20713ce3811
#
_entry.id   ab70f6ea23ced7a7c843f20713ce3811
#
_cell.length_a   1.000
_cell.length_b   1.000
_cell.length_c   1.000
_cell.angle_alpha   90.00
_cell.angle_beta   90.00
_cell.angle_gamma   90.00
#
_symmetry.space_group_name_H-M   'P 1'
#
loop_
_entity.id
_entity.type
_entity.pdbx_description
1 polymer ?
#
loop_
_entity_poly.entity_id
_entity_poly.type
_entity_poly.pdbx_seq_one_letter_code
_entity_poly.pdbx_strand_id
1 'polypeptide(L)'
;DVRLAPDAEGSEARELLVDLEDGRSRTAQVGAGYDSESGVRGLLRLSQGNLFGKATAISLDLLGGQKDQHFRLIYSQPYIGGLHAELLATLYDEHEDRPDFVVDRRGGQLVVGRELGRWSLQAFASYRLVELEAEDEFFNDEIPLDSRNARVASVTPTANYDRRDDPLDPTRGWNGSFQLEYAFPALAADANFLKLFGQATAYVPLGRLGVLASSARGGAIEPLAGGASATPRDALEASVPAAELFYAGGRTTHRAYRRDELVIVGETVLLDPEDDTPDPYPAGGGGLALFNFEYRFPVAGPVGGTLFLDAGNVLTDYRDVRSGGFKWGAGLGVRYLSPVGPLRLEIGWKLDREPFEDPYVWFISLGNPF
;
A
#
# COMPACT_ATOMS: atom_id res chain seq x y z
N ASP A 1 22.08 24.89 -15.44
CA ASP A 1 22.51 24.60 -16.81
C ASP A 1 24.02 24.40 -16.85
N VAL A 2 24.48 23.38 -17.57
CA VAL A 2 25.92 23.14 -17.77
C VAL A 2 26.21 23.25 -19.25
N ARG A 3 27.08 24.19 -19.65
CA ARG A 3 27.49 24.42 -21.03
C ARG A 3 28.99 24.69 -21.15
N LEU A 4 29.55 24.33 -22.28
CA LEU A 4 30.93 24.70 -22.58
C LEU A 4 30.94 26.19 -23.01
N ALA A 5 31.92 26.94 -22.48
CA ALA A 5 32.14 28.30 -22.96
C ALA A 5 32.48 28.30 -24.47
N PRO A 6 32.10 29.33 -25.22
CA PRO A 6 32.53 29.46 -26.61
C PRO A 6 34.07 29.41 -26.69
N ASP A 7 34.61 28.67 -27.65
CA ASP A 7 36.04 28.52 -27.85
C ASP A 7 36.74 29.87 -27.95
N ALA A 8 37.63 30.16 -27.00
CA ALA A 8 38.58 31.23 -27.17
C ALA A 8 39.67 30.74 -28.13
N GLU A 9 39.86 31.40 -29.25
CA GLU A 9 40.85 31.02 -30.27
C GLU A 9 42.26 30.87 -29.62
N GLY A 10 42.77 29.62 -29.60
CA GLY A 10 44.12 29.31 -29.18
C GLY A 10 44.30 28.70 -27.79
N SER A 11 43.27 28.31 -27.04
CA SER A 11 43.37 27.65 -25.75
C SER A 11 43.07 26.18 -25.84
N GLU A 12 43.99 25.32 -25.35
CA GLU A 12 43.74 23.88 -25.16
C GLU A 12 42.83 23.57 -23.95
N ALA A 13 42.53 24.58 -23.12
CA ALA A 13 41.66 24.43 -21.93
C ALA A 13 40.22 24.85 -22.29
N ARG A 14 39.25 23.96 -22.07
CA ARG A 14 37.83 24.27 -22.20
C ARG A 14 37.26 24.68 -20.87
N GLU A 15 36.63 25.84 -20.82
CA GLU A 15 35.92 26.34 -19.65
C GLU A 15 34.51 25.74 -19.60
N LEU A 16 34.14 25.16 -18.45
CA LEU A 16 32.82 24.67 -18.14
C LEU A 16 32.05 25.77 -17.39
N LEU A 17 31.03 26.36 -18.05
CA LEU A 17 30.11 27.29 -17.40
C LEU A 17 28.98 26.50 -16.72
N VAL A 18 28.90 26.64 -15.40
CA VAL A 18 27.82 26.06 -14.59
C VAL A 18 26.94 27.19 -14.09
N ASP A 19 25.77 27.35 -14.72
CA ASP A 19 24.76 28.30 -14.26
C ASP A 19 23.93 27.62 -13.15
N LEU A 20 24.05 28.11 -11.91
CA LEU A 20 23.28 27.65 -10.77
C LEU A 20 22.13 28.62 -10.52
N GLU A 21 20.91 28.14 -10.61
CA GLU A 21 19.74 28.86 -10.10
C GLU A 21 19.46 28.43 -8.66
N ASP A 22 19.33 29.43 -7.79
CA ASP A 22 18.96 29.19 -6.39
C ASP A 22 17.47 28.83 -6.31
N GLY A 23 17.18 27.57 -6.10
CA GLY A 23 15.82 27.07 -5.94
C GLY A 23 15.17 27.55 -4.64
N ARG A 24 13.83 27.60 -4.60
CA ARG A 24 13.10 27.94 -3.38
C ARG A 24 13.38 26.88 -2.31
N SER A 25 13.97 27.28 -1.19
CA SER A 25 14.25 26.39 -0.08
C SER A 25 13.00 26.04 0.75
N ARG A 26 11.91 26.79 0.57
CA ARG A 26 10.63 26.58 1.28
C ARG A 26 9.52 26.32 0.29
N THR A 27 8.76 25.27 0.54
CA THR A 27 7.58 24.94 -0.27
C THR A 27 6.39 24.64 0.64
N ALA A 28 5.20 25.05 0.19
CA ALA A 28 3.94 24.64 0.77
C ALA A 28 3.09 24.03 -0.35
N GLN A 29 2.57 22.85 -0.11
CA GLN A 29 1.69 22.13 -1.04
C GLN A 29 0.37 21.84 -0.33
N VAL A 30 -0.73 22.08 -1.02
CA VAL A 30 -2.08 21.79 -0.54
C VAL A 30 -2.74 20.86 -1.56
N GLY A 31 -3.39 19.82 -1.08
CA GLY A 31 -4.14 18.88 -1.89
C GLY A 31 -5.51 18.59 -1.28
N ALA A 32 -6.45 18.20 -2.12
CA ALA A 32 -7.74 17.68 -1.70
C ALA A 32 -8.09 16.46 -2.56
N GLY A 33 -8.79 15.51 -1.99
CA GLY A 33 -9.19 14.29 -2.66
C GLY A 33 -10.49 13.71 -2.10
N TYR A 34 -11.08 12.84 -2.90
CA TYR A 34 -12.23 12.06 -2.51
C TYR A 34 -12.13 10.67 -3.15
N ASP A 35 -12.41 9.67 -2.39
CA ASP A 35 -12.76 8.33 -2.90
C ASP A 35 -13.86 7.71 -2.02
N SER A 36 -14.53 6.68 -2.55
CA SER A 36 -15.68 6.07 -1.88
C SER A 36 -15.33 5.25 -0.63
N GLU A 37 -14.06 4.91 -0.43
CA GLU A 37 -13.59 4.14 0.74
C GLU A 37 -13.14 5.05 1.87
N SER A 38 -12.30 6.05 1.57
CA SER A 38 -11.70 6.95 2.57
C SER A 38 -12.48 8.26 2.75
N GLY A 39 -13.46 8.55 1.86
CA GLY A 39 -14.23 9.80 1.91
C GLY A 39 -13.44 11.04 1.46
N VAL A 40 -13.82 12.19 1.97
CA VAL A 40 -13.15 13.47 1.69
C VAL A 40 -11.89 13.58 2.54
N ARG A 41 -10.78 14.05 1.92
CA ARG A 41 -9.51 14.29 2.60
C ARG A 41 -8.79 15.52 2.06
N GLY A 42 -8.04 16.18 2.94
CA GLY A 42 -7.16 17.31 2.63
C GLY A 42 -5.73 17.00 3.04
N LEU A 43 -4.77 17.45 2.26
CA LEU A 43 -3.34 17.31 2.50
C LEU A 43 -2.69 18.69 2.59
N LEU A 44 -1.85 18.90 3.59
CA LEU A 44 -0.93 20.02 3.70
C LEU A 44 0.49 19.48 3.89
N ARG A 45 1.39 19.80 2.96
CA ARG A 45 2.82 19.53 3.09
C ARG A 45 3.61 20.83 3.16
N LEU A 46 4.39 21.00 4.20
CA LEU A 46 5.33 22.10 4.37
C LEU A 46 6.75 21.54 4.36
N SER A 47 7.63 22.09 3.52
CA SER A 47 8.99 21.61 3.39
C SER A 47 10.00 22.76 3.44
N GLN A 48 11.10 22.54 4.17
CA GLN A 48 12.28 23.38 4.17
C GLN A 48 13.46 22.56 3.66
N GLY A 49 13.95 22.88 2.48
CA GLY A 49 15.12 22.26 1.87
C GLY A 49 16.41 23.00 2.17
N ASN A 50 17.51 22.39 1.76
CA ASN A 50 18.87 22.92 1.88
C ASN A 50 19.23 23.37 3.31
N LEU A 51 18.85 22.57 4.31
CA LEU A 51 19.19 22.82 5.69
C LEU A 51 20.73 22.82 5.86
N PHE A 52 21.25 23.88 6.47
CA PHE A 52 22.68 24.04 6.70
C PHE A 52 23.57 23.97 5.45
N GLY A 53 23.01 24.23 4.25
CA GLY A 53 23.75 24.17 2.98
C GLY A 53 24.16 22.74 2.56
N LYS A 54 23.52 21.70 3.08
CA LYS A 54 23.89 20.27 2.85
C LYS A 54 22.90 19.50 1.98
N ALA A 55 22.03 20.17 1.25
CA ALA A 55 20.94 19.58 0.47
C ALA A 55 19.98 18.71 1.30
N THR A 56 20.02 18.78 2.62
CA THR A 56 19.09 18.10 3.52
C THR A 56 17.77 18.86 3.61
N ALA A 57 16.68 18.14 3.83
CA ALA A 57 15.37 18.77 3.99
C ALA A 57 14.62 18.22 5.21
N ILE A 58 13.72 19.04 5.72
CA ILE A 58 12.71 18.63 6.70
C ILE A 58 11.34 18.96 6.10
N SER A 59 10.43 18.03 6.24
CA SER A 59 9.06 18.18 5.76
C SER A 59 8.07 17.77 6.84
N LEU A 60 6.96 18.50 6.88
CA LEU A 60 5.81 18.21 7.70
C LEU A 60 4.63 17.87 6.76
N ASP A 61 4.11 16.66 6.87
CA ASP A 61 2.96 16.20 6.12
C ASP A 61 1.78 16.01 7.07
N LEU A 62 0.68 16.68 6.78
CA LEU A 62 -0.58 16.59 7.50
C LEU A 62 -1.67 16.13 6.53
N LEU A 63 -2.33 15.03 6.82
CA LEU A 63 -3.54 14.61 6.15
C LEU A 63 -4.67 14.60 7.16
N GLY A 64 -5.75 15.30 6.82
CA GLY A 64 -7.01 15.26 7.56
C GLY A 64 -8.11 14.75 6.65
N GLY A 65 -8.72 13.64 7.01
CA GLY A 65 -9.79 13.00 6.27
C GLY A 65 -10.91 12.51 7.17
N GLN A 66 -11.97 11.98 6.57
CA GLN A 66 -13.09 11.40 7.30
C GLN A 66 -12.70 10.09 7.99
N LYS A 67 -11.88 9.28 7.32
CA LYS A 67 -11.45 7.96 7.78
C LYS A 67 -9.95 7.85 8.01
N ASP A 68 -9.15 8.62 7.28
CA ASP A 68 -7.69 8.56 7.36
C ASP A 68 -7.16 9.91 7.86
N GLN A 69 -6.32 9.88 8.89
CA GLN A 69 -5.61 11.05 9.38
C GLN A 69 -4.16 10.67 9.60
N HIS A 70 -3.22 11.54 9.23
CA HIS A 70 -1.84 11.36 9.63
C HIS A 70 -1.07 12.66 9.84
N PHE A 71 -0.14 12.59 10.75
CA PHE A 71 0.93 13.52 10.98
C PHE A 71 2.25 12.83 10.70
N ARG A 72 3.10 13.38 9.83
CA ARG A 72 4.44 12.86 9.55
C ARG A 72 5.47 13.98 9.54
N LEU A 73 6.52 13.83 10.33
CA LEU A 73 7.71 14.67 10.31
C LEU A 73 8.83 13.89 9.64
N ILE A 74 9.34 14.39 8.52
CA ILE A 74 10.27 13.68 7.65
C ILE A 74 11.55 14.51 7.54
N TYR A 75 12.69 13.93 7.91
CA TYR A 75 14.02 14.42 7.59
C TYR A 75 14.58 13.62 6.43
N SER A 76 15.10 14.29 5.41
CA SER A 76 15.72 13.65 4.26
C SER A 76 17.14 14.15 4.02
N GLN A 77 18.03 13.21 3.72
CA GLN A 77 19.43 13.47 3.38
C GLN A 77 19.79 12.64 2.13
N PRO A 78 20.02 13.28 0.98
CA PRO A 78 20.19 12.56 -0.30
C PRO A 78 21.54 11.83 -0.42
N TYR A 79 22.52 12.14 0.45
CA TYR A 79 23.85 11.54 0.41
C TYR A 79 24.33 11.16 1.80
N ILE A 80 24.78 9.91 1.98
CA ILE A 80 25.33 9.41 3.23
C ILE A 80 26.83 9.16 3.02
N GLY A 81 27.69 9.92 3.75
CA GLY A 81 29.14 9.67 3.74
C GLY A 81 29.79 9.72 2.35
N GLY A 82 29.26 10.53 1.42
CA GLY A 82 29.73 10.62 0.04
C GLY A 82 29.18 9.54 -0.90
N LEU A 83 28.35 8.62 -0.40
CA LEU A 83 27.63 7.63 -1.22
C LEU A 83 26.32 8.23 -1.76
N HIS A 84 25.96 7.86 -2.98
CA HIS A 84 24.65 8.16 -3.56
C HIS A 84 23.60 7.21 -2.96
N ALA A 85 23.34 7.39 -1.67
CA ALA A 85 22.32 6.67 -0.91
C ALA A 85 21.56 7.69 -0.08
N GLU A 86 20.25 7.65 -0.15
CA GLU A 86 19.34 8.52 0.58
C GLU A 86 19.09 7.97 1.99
N LEU A 87 19.06 8.86 2.97
CA LEU A 87 18.56 8.58 4.32
C LEU A 87 17.28 9.37 4.55
N LEU A 88 16.23 8.66 4.94
CA LEU A 88 14.99 9.24 5.45
C LEU A 88 14.83 8.85 6.93
N ALA A 89 14.49 9.81 7.77
CA ALA A 89 14.05 9.57 9.14
C ALA A 89 12.64 10.15 9.28
N THR A 90 11.70 9.34 9.68
CA THR A 90 10.28 9.74 9.80
C THR A 90 9.78 9.45 11.20
N LEU A 91 9.12 10.43 11.80
CA LEU A 91 8.24 10.24 12.95
C LEU A 91 6.82 10.41 12.48
N TYR A 92 5.91 9.54 12.92
CA TYR A 92 4.53 9.56 12.46
C TYR A 92 3.54 9.20 13.57
N ASP A 93 2.32 9.72 13.38
CA ASP A 93 1.10 9.38 14.11
C ASP A 93 0.01 9.23 13.05
N GLU A 94 -0.58 8.04 12.92
CA GLU A 94 -1.53 7.68 11.88
C GLU A 94 -2.76 7.06 12.50
N HIS A 95 -3.92 7.57 12.12
CA HIS A 95 -5.23 7.07 12.47
C HIS A 95 -5.94 6.60 11.21
N GLU A 96 -6.42 5.37 11.21
CA GLU A 96 -7.07 4.72 10.07
C GLU A 96 -8.36 4.05 10.53
N ASP A 97 -9.49 4.63 10.12
CA ASP A 97 -10.83 4.08 10.34
C ASP A 97 -11.16 3.13 9.17
N ARG A 98 -11.30 1.86 9.48
CA ARG A 98 -11.67 0.77 8.56
C ARG A 98 -13.12 0.35 8.82
N PRO A 99 -13.77 -0.42 7.93
CA PRO A 99 -15.18 -0.76 8.09
C PRO A 99 -15.56 -1.39 9.44
N ASP A 100 -14.67 -2.19 10.04
CA ASP A 100 -15.00 -2.97 11.23
C ASP A 100 -14.06 -2.69 12.42
N PHE A 101 -13.01 -1.91 12.21
CA PHE A 101 -12.04 -1.59 13.25
C PHE A 101 -11.24 -0.32 12.95
N VAL A 102 -10.78 0.32 14.00
CA VAL A 102 -9.88 1.47 13.95
C VAL A 102 -8.46 1.01 14.26
N VAL A 103 -7.48 1.55 13.53
CA VAL A 103 -6.05 1.28 13.79
C VAL A 103 -5.31 2.58 14.00
N ASP A 104 -4.71 2.72 15.16
CA ASP A 104 -3.77 3.79 15.49
C ASP A 104 -2.33 3.27 15.42
N ARG A 105 -1.47 3.99 14.69
CA ARG A 105 -0.04 3.68 14.59
C ARG A 105 0.80 4.90 14.92
N ARG A 106 1.66 4.78 15.93
CA ARG A 106 2.62 5.82 16.32
C ARG A 106 4.02 5.26 16.31
N GLY A 107 4.94 5.96 15.67
CA GLY A 107 6.27 5.39 15.58
C GLY A 107 7.30 6.24 14.87
N GLY A 108 8.44 5.61 14.66
CA GLY A 108 9.53 6.17 13.89
C GLY A 108 10.17 5.12 12.99
N GLN A 109 10.68 5.57 11.86
CA GLN A 109 11.41 4.73 10.93
C GLN A 109 12.64 5.43 10.37
N LEU A 110 13.66 4.66 10.11
CA LEU A 110 14.84 5.04 9.34
C LEU A 110 14.84 4.24 8.05
N VAL A 111 15.07 4.91 6.94
CA VAL A 111 15.14 4.28 5.62
C VAL A 111 16.46 4.64 4.98
N VAL A 112 17.20 3.65 4.52
CA VAL A 112 18.34 3.85 3.65
C VAL A 112 17.98 3.30 2.29
N GLY A 113 18.07 4.15 1.27
CA GLY A 113 17.68 3.82 -0.09
C GLY A 113 18.74 4.13 -1.13
N ARG A 114 18.73 3.37 -2.23
CA ARG A 114 19.58 3.62 -3.37
C ARG A 114 18.88 3.24 -4.67
N GLU A 115 18.95 4.17 -5.64
CA GLU A 115 18.50 3.92 -7.01
C GLU A 115 19.64 3.32 -7.84
N LEU A 116 19.36 2.19 -8.51
CA LEU A 116 20.29 1.48 -9.39
C LEU A 116 19.62 1.25 -10.75
N GLY A 117 19.62 2.27 -11.58
CA GLY A 117 18.94 2.27 -12.87
C GLY A 117 17.42 2.19 -12.71
N ARG A 118 16.84 1.01 -12.96
CA ARG A 118 15.38 0.75 -12.79
C ARG A 118 15.03 0.10 -11.47
N TRP A 119 16.03 -0.22 -10.67
CA TRP A 119 15.85 -0.76 -9.33
C TRP A 119 15.89 0.33 -8.30
N SER A 120 14.96 0.30 -7.38
CA SER A 120 14.98 1.04 -6.12
C SER A 120 15.13 0.03 -4.98
N LEU A 121 16.26 0.07 -4.31
CA LEU A 121 16.56 -0.79 -3.16
C LEU A 121 16.49 0.04 -1.90
N GLN A 122 15.75 -0.43 -0.91
CA GLN A 122 15.54 0.26 0.35
C GLN A 122 15.62 -0.72 1.52
N ALA A 123 16.10 -0.26 2.66
CA ALA A 123 16.04 -0.97 3.91
C ALA A 123 15.43 -0.06 4.97
N PHE A 124 14.37 -0.53 5.59
CA PHE A 124 13.65 0.16 6.66
C PHE A 124 14.07 -0.45 8.00
N ALA A 125 14.30 0.39 9.00
CA ALA A 125 14.34 0.01 10.40
C ALA A 125 13.23 0.80 11.11
N SER A 126 12.27 0.13 11.68
CA SER A 126 11.09 0.77 12.27
C SER A 126 10.82 0.31 13.69
N TYR A 127 10.28 1.23 14.49
CA TYR A 127 9.69 0.94 15.80
C TYR A 127 8.33 1.63 15.86
N ARG A 128 7.27 0.85 16.12
CA ARG A 128 5.90 1.36 16.13
C ARG A 128 5.07 0.75 17.26
N LEU A 129 4.21 1.56 17.80
CA LEU A 129 3.08 1.17 18.63
C LEU A 129 1.89 1.02 17.72
N VAL A 130 1.16 -0.06 17.86
CA VAL A 130 -0.04 -0.35 17.09
C VAL A 130 -1.15 -0.62 18.07
N GLU A 131 -2.23 0.13 17.94
CA GLU A 131 -3.46 -0.03 18.72
C GLU A 131 -4.59 -0.34 17.73
N LEU A 132 -5.32 -1.42 17.97
CA LEU A 132 -6.49 -1.81 17.18
C LEU A 132 -7.70 -1.86 18.10
N GLU A 133 -8.77 -1.19 17.71
CA GLU A 133 -10.06 -1.19 18.37
C GLU A 133 -11.16 -1.58 17.38
N ALA A 134 -11.87 -2.67 17.62
CA ALA A 134 -13.01 -3.04 16.80
C ALA A 134 -14.20 -2.13 17.13
N GLU A 135 -15.01 -1.78 16.12
CA GLU A 135 -16.19 -0.92 16.31
C GLU A 135 -17.25 -1.60 17.18
N ASP A 136 -17.39 -2.92 17.07
CA ASP A 136 -18.32 -3.70 17.84
C ASP A 136 -17.66 -4.27 19.12
N GLU A 137 -18.31 -4.12 20.29
CA GLU A 137 -17.82 -4.62 21.56
C GLU A 137 -17.71 -6.16 21.58
N PHE A 138 -18.60 -6.86 20.87
CA PHE A 138 -18.56 -8.32 20.72
C PHE A 138 -17.26 -8.77 20.02
N PHE A 139 -16.87 -8.12 18.93
CA PHE A 139 -15.62 -8.45 18.21
C PHE A 139 -14.37 -8.06 19.00
N ASN A 140 -14.45 -7.03 19.85
CA ASN A 140 -13.35 -6.68 20.73
C ASN A 140 -12.98 -7.81 21.70
N ASP A 141 -13.94 -8.61 22.14
CA ASP A 141 -13.69 -9.72 23.04
C ASP A 141 -13.08 -10.94 22.33
N GLU A 142 -13.31 -11.09 21.02
CA GLU A 142 -12.74 -12.17 20.20
C GLU A 142 -11.27 -11.91 19.81
N ILE A 143 -10.81 -10.65 19.77
CA ILE A 143 -9.42 -10.33 19.45
C ILE A 143 -8.60 -10.28 20.75
N PRO A 144 -7.56 -11.12 20.92
CA PRO A 144 -6.72 -11.09 22.12
C PRO A 144 -6.12 -9.71 22.38
N LEU A 145 -6.14 -9.26 23.65
CA LEU A 145 -5.62 -7.94 24.05
C LEU A 145 -4.18 -7.69 23.60
N ASP A 146 -3.32 -8.72 23.69
CA ASP A 146 -1.92 -8.65 23.25
C ASP A 146 -1.79 -8.51 21.73
N SER A 147 -2.80 -8.94 20.97
CA SER A 147 -2.86 -8.78 19.52
C SER A 147 -3.42 -7.42 19.08
N ARG A 148 -4.20 -6.77 19.95
CA ARG A 148 -4.76 -5.43 19.70
C ARG A 148 -3.75 -4.31 19.98
N ASN A 149 -2.97 -4.45 21.07
CA ASN A 149 -2.03 -3.42 21.53
C ASN A 149 -0.62 -3.99 21.51
N ALA A 150 0.14 -3.67 20.48
CA ALA A 150 1.45 -4.25 20.29
C ALA A 150 2.54 -3.23 19.99
N ARG A 151 3.76 -3.56 20.38
CA ARG A 151 4.98 -2.87 19.97
C ARG A 151 5.70 -3.72 18.94
N VAL A 152 6.01 -3.12 17.81
CA VAL A 152 6.68 -3.81 16.71
C VAL A 152 8.00 -3.13 16.41
N ALA A 153 9.10 -3.86 16.58
CA ALA A 153 10.41 -3.49 16.10
C ALA A 153 10.75 -4.36 14.90
N SER A 154 11.07 -3.76 13.75
CA SER A 154 11.33 -4.54 12.55
C SER A 154 12.39 -3.95 11.64
N VAL A 155 12.96 -4.81 10.78
CA VAL A 155 13.81 -4.46 9.64
C VAL A 155 13.19 -5.02 8.38
N THR A 156 13.05 -4.17 7.34
CA THR A 156 12.36 -4.53 6.11
C THR A 156 13.19 -4.13 4.88
N PRO A 157 14.05 -5.01 4.33
CA PRO A 157 14.57 -4.82 3.00
C PRO A 157 13.46 -4.88 1.96
N THR A 158 13.52 -3.95 1.01
CA THR A 158 12.54 -3.80 -0.08
C THR A 158 13.27 -3.60 -1.40
N ALA A 159 12.82 -4.26 -2.44
CA ALA A 159 13.30 -4.10 -3.80
C ALA A 159 12.13 -3.79 -4.73
N ASN A 160 12.23 -2.67 -5.45
CA ASN A 160 11.25 -2.26 -6.45
C ASN A 160 11.92 -2.20 -7.81
N TYR A 161 11.21 -2.63 -8.84
CA TYR A 161 11.63 -2.53 -10.23
C TYR A 161 10.53 -1.90 -11.06
N ASP A 162 10.84 -0.85 -11.83
CA ASP A 162 9.84 -0.18 -12.68
C ASP A 162 10.35 -0.03 -14.11
N ARG A 163 9.56 -0.54 -15.04
CA ARG A 163 9.76 -0.46 -16.48
C ARG A 163 8.50 0.00 -17.21
N ARG A 164 7.59 0.64 -16.54
CA ARG A 164 6.40 1.22 -17.16
C ARG A 164 6.78 2.41 -18.04
N ASP A 165 5.99 2.65 -19.06
CA ASP A 165 6.11 3.84 -19.92
C ASP A 165 5.64 5.11 -19.22
N ASP A 166 4.58 5.03 -18.42
CA ASP A 166 4.02 6.12 -17.62
C ASP A 166 3.60 5.58 -16.23
N PRO A 167 4.06 6.20 -15.14
CA PRO A 167 3.65 5.78 -13.78
C PRO A 167 2.18 6.07 -13.45
N LEU A 168 1.56 7.10 -14.08
CA LEU A 168 0.19 7.54 -13.76
C LEU A 168 -0.87 6.80 -14.59
N ASP A 169 -0.60 6.55 -15.88
CA ASP A 169 -1.50 5.79 -16.76
C ASP A 169 -0.71 4.86 -17.69
N PRO A 170 -0.14 3.78 -17.14
CA PRO A 170 0.71 2.88 -17.89
C PRO A 170 -0.06 2.14 -18.99
N THR A 171 0.56 2.13 -20.18
CA THR A 171 0.05 1.41 -21.35
C THR A 171 0.93 0.23 -21.73
N ARG A 172 2.21 0.24 -21.32
CA ARG A 172 3.20 -0.79 -21.65
C ARG A 172 4.23 -0.93 -20.54
N GLY A 173 4.75 -2.15 -20.44
CA GLY A 173 5.83 -2.45 -19.49
C GLY A 173 5.34 -3.22 -18.28
N TRP A 174 6.14 -3.22 -17.24
CA TRP A 174 5.81 -3.89 -15.99
C TRP A 174 6.55 -3.27 -14.81
N ASN A 175 6.00 -3.45 -13.63
CA ASN A 175 6.65 -3.13 -12.37
C ASN A 175 6.47 -4.27 -11.38
N GLY A 176 7.38 -4.36 -10.43
CA GLY A 176 7.31 -5.32 -9.36
C GLY A 176 7.90 -4.79 -8.07
N SER A 177 7.38 -5.24 -6.95
CA SER A 177 7.90 -4.96 -5.62
C SER A 177 8.01 -6.23 -4.81
N PHE A 178 9.01 -6.25 -3.93
CA PHE A 178 9.26 -7.33 -3.01
C PHE A 178 9.68 -6.74 -1.67
N GLN A 179 9.10 -7.25 -0.58
CA GLN A 179 9.35 -6.82 0.79
C GLN A 179 9.51 -8.05 1.68
N LEU A 180 10.51 -8.02 2.55
CA LEU A 180 10.72 -9.03 3.57
C LEU A 180 10.85 -8.34 4.92
N GLU A 181 9.82 -8.36 5.74
CA GLU A 181 9.85 -7.79 7.08
C GLU A 181 10.22 -8.87 8.10
N TYR A 182 11.21 -8.58 8.89
CA TYR A 182 11.53 -9.34 10.10
C TYR A 182 11.24 -8.50 11.33
N ALA A 183 10.17 -8.84 12.03
CA ALA A 183 9.83 -8.29 13.33
C ALA A 183 10.46 -9.16 14.42
N PHE A 184 11.09 -8.52 15.41
CA PHE A 184 11.86 -9.22 16.45
C PHE A 184 11.68 -8.58 17.82
N PRO A 185 11.75 -9.36 18.91
CA PRO A 185 11.58 -8.85 20.26
C PRO A 185 12.82 -8.03 20.68
N ALA A 186 12.72 -6.71 20.53
CA ALA A 186 13.74 -5.75 20.96
C ALA A 186 13.07 -4.48 21.47
N LEU A 187 13.70 -3.77 22.40
CA LEU A 187 13.20 -2.50 22.97
C LEU A 187 11.79 -2.63 23.55
N ALA A 188 11.50 -3.74 24.20
CA ALA A 188 10.17 -4.11 24.69
C ALA A 188 9.11 -4.27 23.58
N ALA A 189 9.52 -4.61 22.35
CA ALA A 189 8.60 -5.07 21.32
C ALA A 189 8.14 -6.51 21.59
N ASP A 190 6.88 -6.77 21.29
CA ASP A 190 6.20 -8.03 21.61
C ASP A 190 6.12 -8.94 20.38
N ALA A 191 6.06 -8.34 19.18
CA ALA A 191 5.90 -9.03 17.91
C ALA A 191 7.15 -9.82 17.51
N ASN A 192 6.96 -11.04 16.98
CA ASN A 192 8.04 -11.87 16.48
C ASN A 192 7.59 -12.71 15.28
N PHE A 193 7.80 -12.19 14.08
CA PHE A 193 7.37 -12.83 12.83
C PHE A 193 8.26 -12.47 11.64
N LEU A 194 8.16 -13.28 10.60
CA LEU A 194 8.70 -12.98 9.28
C LEU A 194 7.53 -12.77 8.30
N LYS A 195 7.43 -11.61 7.68
CA LYS A 195 6.39 -11.28 6.71
C LYS A 195 6.99 -11.04 5.34
N LEU A 196 6.55 -11.82 4.37
CA LEU A 196 6.92 -11.70 2.96
C LEU A 196 5.75 -11.12 2.19
N PHE A 197 6.00 -10.14 1.34
CA PHE A 197 5.03 -9.63 0.39
C PHE A 197 5.67 -9.37 -0.96
N GLY A 198 5.00 -9.76 -2.03
CA GLY A 198 5.42 -9.51 -3.40
C GLY A 198 4.25 -9.12 -4.28
N GLN A 199 4.51 -8.21 -5.22
CA GLN A 199 3.56 -7.79 -6.24
C GLN A 199 4.26 -7.65 -7.57
N ALA A 200 3.59 -8.04 -8.64
CA ALA A 200 4.00 -7.76 -10.01
C ALA A 200 2.80 -7.32 -10.84
N THR A 201 2.97 -6.27 -11.64
CA THR A 201 1.94 -5.74 -12.54
C THR A 201 2.51 -5.58 -13.94
N ALA A 202 1.77 -6.02 -14.95
CA ALA A 202 2.17 -5.94 -16.35
C ALA A 202 1.10 -5.28 -17.21
N TYR A 203 1.55 -4.55 -18.22
CA TYR A 203 0.71 -3.79 -19.16
C TYR A 203 1.08 -4.15 -20.60
N VAL A 204 0.11 -4.61 -21.34
CA VAL A 204 0.27 -5.04 -22.73
C VAL A 204 -0.63 -4.19 -23.63
N PRO A 205 -0.05 -3.37 -24.53
CA PRO A 205 -0.84 -2.57 -25.46
C PRO A 205 -1.45 -3.48 -26.53
N LEU A 206 -2.74 -3.30 -26.78
CA LEU A 206 -3.50 -3.98 -27.84
C LEU A 206 -3.74 -3.06 -29.04
N GLY A 207 -2.86 -2.08 -29.24
CA GLY A 207 -2.97 -1.06 -30.28
C GLY A 207 -4.22 -0.20 -30.09
N ARG A 208 -5.06 -0.09 -31.12
CA ARG A 208 -6.29 0.72 -31.08
C ARG A 208 -7.38 0.11 -30.18
N LEU A 209 -7.25 -1.15 -29.81
CA LEU A 209 -8.21 -1.83 -28.92
C LEU A 209 -8.02 -1.44 -27.45
N GLY A 210 -6.88 -0.89 -27.08
CA GLY A 210 -6.62 -0.46 -25.71
C GLY A 210 -5.45 -1.17 -25.04
N VAL A 211 -5.55 -1.45 -23.75
CA VAL A 211 -4.49 -2.03 -22.90
C VAL A 211 -5.04 -3.16 -22.07
N LEU A 212 -4.33 -4.26 -22.02
CA LEU A 212 -4.54 -5.32 -21.03
C LEU A 212 -3.57 -5.11 -19.87
N ALA A 213 -4.10 -4.91 -18.67
CA ALA A 213 -3.34 -4.82 -17.44
C ALA A 213 -3.58 -6.08 -16.59
N SER A 214 -2.55 -6.59 -15.95
CA SER A 214 -2.66 -7.72 -15.04
C SER A 214 -1.78 -7.51 -13.82
N SER A 215 -2.25 -7.89 -12.64
CA SER A 215 -1.51 -7.83 -11.40
C SER A 215 -1.62 -9.17 -10.66
N ALA A 216 -0.52 -9.57 -10.04
CA ALA A 216 -0.45 -10.69 -9.11
C ALA A 216 0.19 -10.21 -7.81
N ARG A 217 -0.41 -10.57 -6.68
CA ARG A 217 0.10 -10.26 -5.33
C ARG A 217 0.11 -11.53 -4.51
N GLY A 218 1.16 -11.69 -3.72
CA GLY A 218 1.29 -12.81 -2.78
C GLY A 218 1.89 -12.34 -1.48
N GLY A 219 1.41 -12.89 -0.38
CA GLY A 219 1.90 -12.60 0.96
C GLY A 219 1.94 -13.85 1.82
N ALA A 220 2.92 -13.92 2.72
CA ALA A 220 3.08 -14.98 3.69
C ALA A 220 3.60 -14.42 5.01
N ILE A 221 3.03 -14.81 6.12
CA ILE A 221 3.52 -14.51 7.47
C ILE A 221 3.87 -15.84 8.15
N GLU A 222 5.11 -15.93 8.63
CA GLU A 222 5.60 -17.02 9.46
C GLU A 222 5.74 -16.51 10.89
N PRO A 223 4.90 -16.96 11.84
CA PRO A 223 5.08 -16.66 13.25
C PRO A 223 6.36 -17.32 13.79
N LEU A 224 7.20 -16.58 14.51
CA LEU A 224 8.49 -17.04 15.02
C LEU A 224 8.50 -17.24 16.54
N ALA A 225 7.52 -16.67 17.26
CA ALA A 225 7.29 -16.94 18.67
C ALA A 225 6.04 -17.79 18.79
N GLY A 226 6.16 -18.91 19.47
CA GLY A 226 5.01 -19.77 19.74
C GLY A 226 5.51 -21.08 20.30
N GLY A 227 5.05 -21.42 21.49
CA GLY A 227 5.09 -22.79 22.00
C GLY A 227 4.32 -23.72 21.04
N ALA A 228 4.11 -24.97 21.40
CA ALA A 228 3.26 -25.89 20.64
C ALA A 228 1.80 -25.36 20.64
N SER A 229 1.51 -24.43 19.72
CA SER A 229 0.18 -23.88 19.51
C SER A 229 -0.73 -24.96 18.94
N ALA A 230 -1.98 -24.99 19.35
CA ALA A 230 -2.91 -26.02 18.94
C ALA A 230 -3.28 -25.93 17.46
N THR A 231 -3.37 -24.71 16.92
CA THR A 231 -3.73 -24.43 15.53
C THR A 231 -2.82 -23.40 14.88
N PRO A 232 -2.76 -23.34 13.53
CA PRO A 232 -2.07 -22.26 12.82
C PRO A 232 -2.59 -20.86 13.19
N ARG A 233 -3.88 -20.73 13.46
CA ARG A 233 -4.52 -19.48 13.88
C ARG A 233 -4.00 -19.03 15.25
N ASP A 234 -3.94 -19.91 16.24
CA ASP A 234 -3.42 -19.59 17.57
C ASP A 234 -1.94 -19.13 17.51
N ALA A 235 -1.12 -19.79 16.66
CA ALA A 235 0.27 -19.41 16.46
C ALA A 235 0.42 -18.02 15.84
N LEU A 236 -0.45 -17.68 14.89
CA LEU A 236 -0.48 -16.39 14.23
C LEU A 236 -0.86 -15.28 15.23
N GLU A 237 -1.93 -15.46 15.98
CA GLU A 237 -2.43 -14.49 16.96
C GLU A 237 -1.47 -14.27 18.14
N ALA A 238 -0.74 -15.30 18.54
CA ALA A 238 0.26 -15.19 19.61
C ALA A 238 1.54 -14.43 19.22
N SER A 239 1.80 -14.23 17.92
CA SER A 239 3.08 -13.70 17.43
C SER A 239 2.94 -12.44 16.60
N VAL A 240 1.76 -12.24 16.00
CA VAL A 240 1.52 -11.21 15.00
C VAL A 240 0.35 -10.34 15.45
N PRO A 241 0.56 -9.04 15.65
CA PRO A 241 -0.54 -8.13 15.95
C PRO A 241 -1.61 -8.18 14.85
N ALA A 242 -2.89 -8.12 15.22
CA ALA A 242 -4.01 -8.21 14.26
C ALA A 242 -3.91 -7.16 13.14
N ALA A 243 -3.47 -5.95 13.45
CA ALA A 243 -3.27 -4.89 12.46
C ALA A 243 -2.12 -5.15 11.46
N GLU A 244 -1.27 -6.17 11.70
CA GLU A 244 -0.18 -6.56 10.81
C GLU A 244 -0.53 -7.76 9.91
N LEU A 245 -1.70 -8.35 10.08
CA LEU A 245 -2.20 -9.43 9.23
C LEU A 245 -2.52 -8.94 7.82
N PHE A 246 -2.71 -9.86 6.90
CA PHE A 246 -3.20 -9.53 5.56
C PHE A 246 -4.72 -9.40 5.58
N TYR A 247 -5.21 -8.35 4.93
CA TYR A 247 -6.60 -8.08 4.64
C TYR A 247 -6.77 -7.85 3.15
N ALA A 248 -7.93 -8.11 2.60
CA ALA A 248 -8.24 -7.87 1.21
C ALA A 248 -9.72 -7.50 1.01
N GLY A 249 -10.03 -6.98 -0.15
CA GLY A 249 -11.27 -6.32 -0.52
C GLY A 249 -11.00 -4.85 -0.83
N GLY A 250 -11.87 -4.24 -1.59
CA GLY A 250 -11.75 -2.85 -1.97
C GLY A 250 -11.18 -2.62 -3.35
N ARG A 251 -11.18 -1.34 -3.73
CA ARG A 251 -10.87 -0.85 -5.07
C ARG A 251 -9.48 -1.21 -5.61
N THR A 252 -8.52 -1.52 -4.74
CA THR A 252 -7.14 -1.80 -5.12
C THR A 252 -6.76 -3.27 -5.04
N THR A 253 -7.59 -4.11 -4.42
CA THR A 253 -7.30 -5.53 -4.20
C THR A 253 -8.31 -6.44 -4.90
N HIS A 254 -9.56 -6.50 -4.41
CA HIS A 254 -10.62 -7.32 -4.98
C HIS A 254 -11.92 -6.50 -5.10
N ARG A 255 -12.20 -5.97 -6.29
CA ARG A 255 -13.23 -4.95 -6.55
C ARG A 255 -14.68 -5.44 -6.49
N ALA A 256 -14.93 -6.70 -6.21
CA ALA A 256 -16.26 -7.20 -5.91
C ALA A 256 -16.60 -7.20 -4.40
N TYR A 257 -15.62 -6.88 -3.55
CA TYR A 257 -15.74 -6.82 -2.10
C TYR A 257 -15.43 -5.40 -1.61
N ARG A 258 -16.06 -4.93 -0.54
CA ARG A 258 -15.69 -3.69 0.13
C ARG A 258 -14.30 -3.83 0.74
N ARG A 259 -13.75 -2.74 1.23
CA ARG A 259 -12.45 -2.74 1.90
C ARG A 259 -12.46 -3.74 3.06
N ASP A 260 -11.45 -4.63 3.08
CA ASP A 260 -11.21 -5.67 4.08
C ASP A 260 -12.32 -6.75 4.20
N GLU A 261 -13.37 -6.70 3.39
CA GLU A 261 -14.53 -7.62 3.44
C GLU A 261 -14.24 -9.01 2.85
N LEU A 262 -13.09 -9.24 2.22
CA LEU A 262 -12.73 -10.56 1.72
C LEU A 262 -12.29 -11.46 2.87
N VAL A 263 -13.25 -12.22 3.42
CA VAL A 263 -13.09 -13.04 4.62
C VAL A 263 -12.70 -14.48 4.33
N ILE A 264 -12.09 -15.14 5.32
CA ILE A 264 -11.74 -16.56 5.27
C ILE A 264 -13.00 -17.37 5.61
N VAL A 265 -13.62 -17.98 4.61
CA VAL A 265 -14.85 -18.74 4.78
C VAL A 265 -14.67 -19.88 5.81
N GLY A 266 -15.55 -19.92 6.80
CA GLY A 266 -15.57 -20.92 7.87
C GLY A 266 -14.77 -20.55 9.13
N GLU A 267 -13.95 -19.49 9.09
CA GLU A 267 -13.18 -19.04 10.27
C GLU A 267 -13.59 -17.64 10.74
N THR A 268 -14.28 -16.88 9.89
CA THR A 268 -14.51 -15.44 10.11
C THR A 268 -16.00 -15.07 10.03
N VAL A 269 -16.87 -16.03 9.94
CA VAL A 269 -18.32 -15.82 10.05
C VAL A 269 -18.72 -16.08 11.47
N LEU A 270 -18.93 -15.04 12.23
CA LEU A 270 -19.54 -15.10 13.55
C LEU A 270 -21.06 -15.00 13.39
N LEU A 271 -21.79 -15.64 14.28
CA LEU A 271 -23.23 -15.48 14.36
C LEU A 271 -23.51 -14.34 15.34
N ASP A 272 -24.38 -13.41 14.94
CA ASP A 272 -24.89 -12.42 15.86
C ASP A 272 -25.60 -13.15 17.02
N PRO A 273 -25.19 -12.91 18.30
CA PRO A 273 -25.77 -13.60 19.45
C PRO A 273 -27.26 -13.30 19.66
N GLU A 274 -27.78 -12.21 19.08
CA GLU A 274 -29.18 -11.80 19.25
C GLU A 274 -30.13 -12.45 18.24
N ASP A 275 -29.68 -12.67 16.99
CA ASP A 275 -30.57 -13.12 15.90
C ASP A 275 -30.03 -14.30 15.08
N ASP A 276 -28.90 -14.89 15.44
CA ASP A 276 -28.21 -15.99 14.71
C ASP A 276 -27.90 -15.63 13.24
N THR A 277 -27.83 -14.35 12.87
CA THR A 277 -27.44 -13.95 11.52
C THR A 277 -25.93 -14.00 11.36
N PRO A 278 -25.43 -14.47 10.20
CA PRO A 278 -24.01 -14.42 9.92
C PRO A 278 -23.55 -12.95 9.75
N ASP A 279 -22.63 -12.52 10.60
CA ASP A 279 -21.97 -11.24 10.47
C ASP A 279 -20.48 -11.47 10.14
N PRO A 280 -20.06 -11.20 8.88
CA PRO A 280 -18.70 -11.49 8.47
C PRO A 280 -17.72 -10.50 9.10
N TYR A 281 -16.88 -10.98 9.98
CA TYR A 281 -15.81 -10.23 10.61
C TYR A 281 -14.47 -10.44 9.88
N PRO A 282 -13.74 -9.39 9.48
CA PRO A 282 -12.46 -9.51 8.81
C PRO A 282 -11.35 -9.85 9.81
N ALA A 283 -11.15 -11.12 10.05
CA ALA A 283 -10.15 -11.60 11.00
C ALA A 283 -8.69 -11.44 10.52
N GLY A 284 -8.46 -11.05 9.26
CA GLY A 284 -7.14 -11.03 8.67
C GLY A 284 -6.49 -12.43 8.58
N GLY A 285 -5.41 -12.56 7.86
CA GLY A 285 -4.74 -13.85 7.67
C GLY A 285 -3.23 -13.78 7.55
N GLY A 286 -2.57 -14.92 7.73
CA GLY A 286 -1.14 -15.09 7.53
C GLY A 286 -0.74 -15.33 6.07
N GLY A 287 -1.72 -15.55 5.18
CA GLY A 287 -1.51 -15.73 3.75
C GLY A 287 -2.36 -14.81 2.89
N LEU A 288 -1.83 -14.42 1.73
CA LEU A 288 -2.53 -13.61 0.74
C LEU A 288 -2.20 -14.10 -0.68
N ALA A 289 -3.22 -14.26 -1.52
CA ALA A 289 -3.04 -14.49 -2.95
C ALA A 289 -4.12 -13.73 -3.72
N LEU A 290 -3.73 -12.80 -4.59
CA LEU A 290 -4.63 -11.96 -5.37
C LEU A 290 -4.17 -11.90 -6.82
N PHE A 291 -5.10 -11.96 -7.74
CA PHE A 291 -4.91 -11.80 -9.17
C PHE A 291 -5.96 -10.85 -9.72
N ASN A 292 -5.52 -9.84 -10.49
CA ASN A 292 -6.39 -8.89 -11.12
C ASN A 292 -6.10 -8.85 -12.61
N PHE A 293 -7.14 -8.88 -13.42
CA PHE A 293 -7.07 -8.69 -14.86
C PHE A 293 -7.99 -7.53 -15.23
N GLU A 294 -7.51 -6.62 -16.05
CA GLU A 294 -8.26 -5.44 -16.47
C GLU A 294 -8.02 -5.14 -17.95
N TYR A 295 -9.08 -5.07 -18.71
CA TYR A 295 -9.06 -4.59 -20.07
C TYR A 295 -9.55 -3.16 -20.12
N ARG A 296 -8.65 -2.24 -20.53
CA ARG A 296 -8.90 -0.81 -20.69
C ARG A 296 -9.07 -0.50 -22.15
N PHE A 297 -10.18 0.10 -22.54
CA PHE A 297 -10.46 0.41 -23.93
C PHE A 297 -10.95 1.85 -24.10
N PRO A 298 -10.57 2.53 -25.21
CA PRO A 298 -11.04 3.87 -25.52
C PRO A 298 -12.51 3.84 -25.94
N VAL A 299 -13.30 4.84 -25.51
CA VAL A 299 -14.70 5.01 -25.90
C VAL A 299 -14.84 6.27 -26.76
N ALA A 300 -14.56 7.46 -26.22
CA ALA A 300 -14.62 8.73 -26.94
C ALA A 300 -13.79 9.81 -26.25
N GLY A 301 -12.86 10.44 -26.95
CA GLY A 301 -12.00 11.48 -26.40
C GLY A 301 -11.27 11.01 -25.13
N PRO A 302 -11.41 11.70 -23.99
CA PRO A 302 -10.77 11.32 -22.74
C PRO A 302 -11.53 10.20 -21.97
N VAL A 303 -12.67 9.74 -22.51
CA VAL A 303 -13.50 8.70 -21.88
C VAL A 303 -13.07 7.33 -22.37
N GLY A 304 -12.80 6.43 -21.43
CA GLY A 304 -12.54 5.01 -21.66
C GLY A 304 -13.46 4.13 -20.83
N GLY A 305 -13.47 2.85 -21.18
CA GLY A 305 -14.14 1.80 -20.43
C GLY A 305 -13.14 0.82 -19.83
N THR A 306 -13.56 0.11 -18.80
CA THR A 306 -12.83 -1.02 -18.23
C THR A 306 -13.74 -2.22 -18.06
N LEU A 307 -13.19 -3.41 -18.33
CA LEU A 307 -13.74 -4.68 -17.90
C LEU A 307 -12.69 -5.34 -17.00
N PHE A 308 -13.10 -5.92 -15.90
CA PHE A 308 -12.16 -6.56 -15.01
C PHE A 308 -12.64 -7.90 -14.47
N LEU A 309 -11.68 -8.72 -14.10
CA LEU A 309 -11.85 -9.99 -13.42
C LEU A 309 -10.83 -10.02 -12.28
N ASP A 310 -11.31 -10.13 -11.05
CA ASP A 310 -10.49 -10.24 -9.85
C ASP A 310 -10.69 -11.62 -9.24
N ALA A 311 -9.60 -12.20 -8.74
CA ALA A 311 -9.61 -13.47 -8.05
C ALA A 311 -8.64 -13.44 -6.88
N GLY A 312 -8.99 -14.02 -5.75
CA GLY A 312 -8.08 -14.09 -4.64
C GLY A 312 -8.69 -14.58 -3.35
N ASN A 313 -7.83 -14.67 -2.36
CA ASN A 313 -8.24 -14.99 -1.00
C ASN A 313 -7.22 -14.48 0.02
N VAL A 314 -7.71 -14.26 1.25
CA VAL A 314 -6.92 -14.20 2.47
C VAL A 314 -6.95 -15.59 3.07
N LEU A 315 -5.85 -16.06 3.63
CA LEU A 315 -5.67 -17.42 4.13
C LEU A 315 -5.17 -17.35 5.57
N THR A 316 -5.64 -18.21 6.43
CA THR A 316 -5.12 -18.35 7.81
C THR A 316 -3.64 -18.73 7.77
N ASP A 317 -3.28 -19.77 7.03
CA ASP A 317 -1.92 -20.17 6.75
C ASP A 317 -1.62 -20.06 5.25
N TYR A 318 -0.52 -19.41 4.89
CA TYR A 318 -0.08 -19.29 3.50
C TYR A 318 0.17 -20.64 2.81
N ARG A 319 0.36 -21.74 3.57
CA ARG A 319 0.52 -23.11 3.06
C ARG A 319 -0.77 -23.69 2.51
N ASP A 320 -1.93 -23.11 2.88
CA ASP A 320 -3.25 -23.57 2.46
C ASP A 320 -3.71 -22.96 1.12
N VAL A 321 -2.79 -22.46 0.30
CA VAL A 321 -3.11 -21.92 -1.03
C VAL A 321 -3.68 -23.03 -1.91
N ARG A 322 -5.00 -23.04 -2.06
CA ARG A 322 -5.72 -23.94 -2.95
C ARG A 322 -6.47 -23.11 -3.99
N SER A 323 -6.35 -23.46 -5.26
CA SER A 323 -7.07 -22.76 -6.35
C SER A 323 -8.59 -22.80 -6.18
N GLY A 324 -9.14 -23.84 -5.53
CA GLY A 324 -10.55 -23.97 -5.25
C GLY A 324 -11.10 -23.09 -4.11
N GLY A 325 -10.24 -22.40 -3.36
CA GLY A 325 -10.63 -21.47 -2.30
C GLY A 325 -10.66 -20.00 -2.72
N PHE A 326 -10.38 -19.69 -4.00
CA PHE A 326 -10.41 -18.30 -4.48
C PHE A 326 -11.82 -17.80 -4.66
N LYS A 327 -12.08 -16.61 -4.14
CA LYS A 327 -13.26 -15.83 -4.45
C LYS A 327 -13.07 -15.10 -5.77
N TRP A 328 -14.12 -15.08 -6.59
CA TRP A 328 -14.09 -14.49 -7.92
C TRP A 328 -15.04 -13.31 -8.02
N GLY A 329 -14.58 -12.25 -8.67
CA GLY A 329 -15.39 -11.09 -8.97
C GLY A 329 -15.15 -10.59 -10.39
N ALA A 330 -16.20 -10.15 -11.04
CA ALA A 330 -16.12 -9.53 -12.37
C ALA A 330 -16.83 -8.19 -12.35
N GLY A 331 -16.38 -7.26 -13.18
CA GLY A 331 -16.99 -5.95 -13.19
C GLY A 331 -16.68 -5.14 -14.43
N LEU A 332 -17.27 -3.97 -14.44
CA LEU A 332 -17.06 -2.96 -15.48
C LEU A 332 -16.95 -1.56 -14.88
N GLY A 333 -16.38 -0.65 -15.63
CA GLY A 333 -16.24 0.72 -15.22
C GLY A 333 -16.10 1.70 -16.36
N VAL A 334 -16.27 2.95 -16.01
CA VAL A 334 -15.99 4.10 -16.87
C VAL A 334 -14.81 4.85 -16.28
N ARG A 335 -13.87 5.26 -17.12
CA ARG A 335 -12.71 6.05 -16.73
C ARG A 335 -12.66 7.33 -17.55
N TYR A 336 -12.32 8.43 -16.90
CA TYR A 336 -12.10 9.73 -17.53
C TYR A 336 -10.66 10.16 -17.29
N LEU A 337 -9.88 10.30 -18.37
CA LEU A 337 -8.48 10.71 -18.29
C LEU A 337 -8.37 12.19 -17.97
N SER A 338 -8.02 12.53 -16.74
CA SER A 338 -7.77 13.89 -16.29
C SER A 338 -6.26 14.18 -16.22
N PRO A 339 -5.85 15.48 -16.21
CA PRO A 339 -4.43 15.83 -16.06
C PRO A 339 -3.76 15.36 -14.75
N VAL A 340 -4.57 14.99 -13.75
CA VAL A 340 -4.10 14.52 -12.43
C VAL A 340 -4.25 13.00 -12.26
N GLY A 341 -4.62 12.29 -13.33
CA GLY A 341 -4.86 10.85 -13.34
C GLY A 341 -6.28 10.48 -13.75
N PRO A 342 -6.56 9.21 -14.00
CA PRO A 342 -7.89 8.75 -14.40
C PRO A 342 -8.87 8.82 -13.22
N LEU A 343 -10.02 9.49 -13.44
CA LEU A 343 -11.19 9.35 -12.59
C LEU A 343 -11.93 8.07 -13.01
N ARG A 344 -12.36 7.28 -12.07
CA ARG A 344 -12.97 5.96 -12.30
C ARG A 344 -14.27 5.81 -11.52
N LEU A 345 -15.28 5.24 -12.19
CA LEU A 345 -16.49 4.73 -11.59
C LEU A 345 -16.61 3.26 -11.99
N GLU A 346 -16.61 2.38 -11.04
CA GLU A 346 -16.58 0.94 -11.25
C GLU A 346 -17.68 0.24 -10.44
N ILE A 347 -18.18 -0.87 -10.97
CA ILE A 347 -19.07 -1.79 -10.28
C ILE A 347 -18.54 -3.20 -10.45
N GLY A 348 -18.40 -3.92 -9.33
CA GLY A 348 -17.96 -5.31 -9.28
C GLY A 348 -19.03 -6.21 -8.70
N TRP A 349 -19.23 -7.37 -9.31
CA TRP A 349 -20.16 -8.43 -8.89
C TRP A 349 -19.39 -9.62 -8.35
N LYS A 350 -19.82 -10.15 -7.21
CA LYS A 350 -19.35 -11.42 -6.65
C LYS A 350 -19.90 -12.57 -7.50
N LEU A 351 -19.03 -13.45 -8.02
CA LEU A 351 -19.41 -14.57 -8.86
C LEU A 351 -19.75 -15.83 -8.05
N ASP A 352 -19.18 -15.94 -6.85
CA ASP A 352 -19.35 -17.05 -5.89
C ASP A 352 -19.82 -16.53 -4.54
N ARG A 353 -20.88 -15.73 -4.57
CA ARG A 353 -21.47 -15.05 -3.43
C ARG A 353 -22.03 -15.99 -2.39
N GLU A 354 -21.72 -15.75 -1.12
CA GLU A 354 -22.42 -16.35 0.01
C GLU A 354 -23.80 -15.68 0.22
N PRO A 355 -24.77 -16.37 0.85
CA PRO A 355 -26.12 -15.84 1.03
C PRO A 355 -26.22 -14.52 1.79
N PHE A 356 -25.29 -14.27 2.70
CA PHE A 356 -25.22 -13.06 3.54
C PHE A 356 -24.45 -11.89 2.88
N GLU A 357 -23.75 -12.14 1.78
CA GLU A 357 -22.95 -11.11 1.12
C GLU A 357 -23.79 -10.25 0.16
N ASP A 358 -23.48 -8.95 0.08
CA ASP A 358 -24.00 -8.07 -0.97
C ASP A 358 -23.60 -8.57 -2.36
N PRO A 359 -24.50 -8.52 -3.36
CA PRO A 359 -24.21 -9.05 -4.68
C PRO A 359 -23.22 -8.25 -5.49
N TYR A 360 -23.06 -6.96 -5.21
CA TYR A 360 -22.18 -6.04 -5.92
C TYR A 360 -21.69 -4.91 -5.03
N VAL A 361 -20.57 -4.33 -5.43
CA VAL A 361 -20.01 -3.12 -4.82
C VAL A 361 -19.66 -2.13 -5.93
N TRP A 362 -19.78 -0.84 -5.66
CA TRP A 362 -19.37 0.21 -6.57
C TRP A 362 -18.33 1.13 -5.95
N PHE A 363 -17.42 1.65 -6.78
CA PHE A 363 -16.32 2.51 -6.35
C PHE A 363 -16.22 3.75 -7.22
N ILE A 364 -15.93 4.89 -6.59
CA ILE A 364 -15.42 6.10 -7.24
C ILE A 364 -13.98 6.30 -6.78
N SER A 365 -13.06 6.50 -7.70
CA SER A 365 -11.65 6.72 -7.34
C SER A 365 -10.90 7.58 -8.34
N LEU A 366 -9.78 8.14 -7.89
CA LEU A 366 -8.76 8.79 -8.72
C LEU A 366 -7.51 7.88 -8.76
N GLY A 367 -6.96 7.65 -9.96
CA GLY A 367 -5.81 6.77 -10.18
C GLY A 367 -6.17 5.38 -10.69
N ASN A 368 -5.15 4.54 -10.86
CA ASN A 368 -5.33 3.14 -11.24
C ASN A 368 -5.41 2.24 -10.01
N PRO A 369 -6.02 1.04 -10.09
CA PRO A 369 -6.18 0.15 -8.95
C PRO A 369 -4.87 -0.54 -8.54
N PHE A 370 -3.89 -0.63 -9.43
CA PHE A 370 -2.59 -1.26 -9.24
C PHE A 370 -1.52 -0.70 -10.18
#